data_ecce90bb47e94e6bf1cc8574751b065a
#
_entry.id   ecce90bb47e94e6bf1cc8574751b065a
#
_cell.length_a   1.000
_cell.length_b   1.000
_cell.length_c   1.000
_cell.angle_alpha   90.00
_cell.angle_beta   90.00
_cell.angle_gamma   90.00
#
_symmetry.space_group_name_H-M   'P 1'
#
loop_
_entity.id
_entity.type
_entity.pdbx_description
1 polymer ?
#
loop_
_entity_poly.entity_id
_entity_poly.type
_entity_poly.pdbx_seq_one_letter_code
_entity_poly.pdbx_strand_id
1 'polypeptide(L)'
;MLKLKEYSFVLDIDGQKLDPTIIQNAWRLVRQKKAKLVSKFPMVIQLNKVVDNPNKDKIFLGIDDGSSHVGIALVQKCLTRNKVLFKGVIEQRKDVHKLMEQRKAYRRYHRHHKWFRPQRFNNRASSKRKGRLAPSIKQKKQAILRVVDKLSQWIRIDQICLEDVKIDIRALVDGYKPYKWQYQKSNKLDENLRIATILRDGCCMECGKTNTKFEVHHITPRKNGGSNTLSNLITLCPHCHQKTFGRELSLAERYYSMIKAKISKS
;
A
#
# COMPACT_ATOMS: atom_id res chain seq x y z
N MET A 1 -26.53 -6.11 -7.96
CA MET A 1 -25.13 -6.54 -7.75
C MET A 1 -24.55 -7.02 -9.07
N LEU A 2 -23.59 -6.31 -9.65
CA LEU A 2 -22.84 -6.77 -10.83
C LEU A 2 -21.99 -7.96 -10.42
N LYS A 3 -22.29 -9.18 -10.93
CA LYS A 3 -21.44 -10.34 -10.76
C LYS A 3 -20.09 -10.05 -11.40
N LEU A 4 -19.03 -9.96 -10.60
CA LEU A 4 -17.66 -9.86 -11.09
C LEU A 4 -17.35 -11.10 -11.93
N LYS A 5 -16.90 -10.89 -13.17
CA LYS A 5 -16.44 -11.98 -14.03
C LYS A 5 -15.13 -12.54 -13.44
N GLU A 6 -15.08 -13.83 -13.23
CA GLU A 6 -13.88 -14.54 -12.78
C GLU A 6 -13.07 -15.01 -13.99
N TYR A 7 -11.74 -14.89 -13.88
CA TYR A 7 -10.80 -15.20 -14.95
C TYR A 7 -9.89 -16.38 -14.58
N SER A 8 -9.54 -17.17 -15.59
CA SER A 8 -8.53 -18.21 -15.53
C SER A 8 -7.26 -17.75 -16.24
N PHE A 9 -6.09 -18.07 -15.69
CA PHE A 9 -4.81 -17.83 -16.34
C PHE A 9 -4.57 -18.91 -17.39
N VAL A 10 -3.92 -18.52 -18.49
CA VAL A 10 -3.74 -19.39 -19.65
C VAL A 10 -2.26 -19.45 -20.00
N LEU A 11 -1.77 -20.66 -20.16
CA LEU A 11 -0.43 -20.93 -20.67
C LEU A 11 -0.59 -21.67 -22.02
N ASP A 12 0.36 -21.47 -22.95
CA ASP A 12 0.44 -22.32 -24.12
C ASP A 12 1.21 -23.62 -23.82
N ILE A 13 1.45 -24.46 -24.84
CA ILE A 13 2.16 -25.74 -24.68
C ILE A 13 3.58 -25.55 -24.19
N ASP A 14 4.26 -24.46 -24.58
CA ASP A 14 5.63 -24.12 -24.20
C ASP A 14 5.72 -23.37 -22.86
N GLY A 15 4.58 -23.15 -22.21
CA GLY A 15 4.50 -22.42 -20.93
C GLY A 15 4.51 -20.90 -21.09
N GLN A 16 4.37 -20.36 -22.31
CA GLN A 16 4.24 -18.94 -22.54
C GLN A 16 2.92 -18.43 -21.93
N LYS A 17 2.98 -17.29 -21.27
CA LYS A 17 1.84 -16.69 -20.57
C LYS A 17 0.97 -15.92 -21.53
N LEU A 18 -0.26 -16.36 -21.66
CA LEU A 18 -1.27 -15.78 -22.55
C LEU A 18 -2.24 -14.90 -21.77
N ASP A 19 -3.09 -14.18 -22.50
CA ASP A 19 -4.15 -13.38 -21.91
C ASP A 19 -5.15 -14.27 -21.14
N PRO A 20 -5.57 -13.84 -19.94
CA PRO A 20 -6.56 -14.55 -19.17
C PRO A 20 -7.91 -14.65 -19.87
N THR A 21 -8.56 -15.78 -19.73
CA THR A 21 -9.90 -16.05 -20.25
C THR A 21 -10.92 -16.19 -19.12
N ILE A 22 -12.21 -16.03 -19.45
CA ILE A 22 -13.30 -16.24 -18.48
C ILE A 22 -13.31 -17.71 -18.06
N ILE A 23 -13.53 -17.99 -16.77
CA ILE A 23 -13.53 -19.35 -16.19
C ILE A 23 -14.44 -20.32 -16.98
N GLN A 24 -15.60 -19.86 -17.44
CA GLN A 24 -16.52 -20.69 -18.24
C GLN A 24 -15.87 -21.18 -19.54
N ASN A 25 -15.13 -20.32 -20.23
CA ASN A 25 -14.39 -20.68 -21.44
C ASN A 25 -13.24 -21.64 -21.12
N ALA A 26 -12.54 -21.42 -20.00
CA ALA A 26 -11.47 -22.30 -19.55
C ALA A 26 -12.00 -23.73 -19.33
N TRP A 27 -13.11 -23.87 -18.61
CA TRP A 27 -13.75 -25.19 -18.43
C TRP A 27 -14.21 -25.84 -19.72
N ARG A 28 -14.74 -25.06 -20.67
CA ARG A 28 -15.10 -25.54 -22.00
C ARG A 28 -13.89 -26.14 -22.72
N LEU A 29 -12.74 -25.42 -22.70
CA LEU A 29 -11.51 -25.92 -23.33
C LEU A 29 -10.99 -27.21 -22.67
N VAL A 30 -11.05 -27.29 -21.34
CA VAL A 30 -10.66 -28.52 -20.61
C VAL A 30 -11.57 -29.69 -20.96
N ARG A 31 -12.89 -29.49 -21.00
CA ARG A 31 -13.86 -30.54 -21.38
C ARG A 31 -13.67 -31.02 -22.82
N GLN A 32 -13.32 -30.10 -23.73
CA GLN A 32 -13.00 -30.41 -25.12
C GLN A 32 -11.60 -31.02 -25.30
N LYS A 33 -10.86 -31.30 -24.22
CA LYS A 33 -9.48 -31.82 -24.25
C LYS A 33 -8.50 -30.95 -25.04
N LYS A 34 -8.83 -29.64 -25.25
CA LYS A 34 -7.98 -28.65 -25.90
C LYS A 34 -7.01 -27.96 -24.94
N ALA A 35 -7.24 -28.11 -23.62
CA ALA A 35 -6.40 -27.61 -22.58
C ALA A 35 -6.33 -28.57 -21.40
N LYS A 36 -5.23 -28.51 -20.65
CA LYS A 36 -5.02 -29.29 -19.41
C LYS A 36 -5.16 -28.32 -18.21
N LEU A 37 -5.82 -28.79 -17.15
CA LEU A 37 -5.89 -28.03 -15.88
C LEU A 37 -4.57 -28.17 -15.12
N VAL A 38 -3.89 -27.03 -14.88
CA VAL A 38 -2.60 -26.98 -14.14
C VAL A 38 -2.85 -26.67 -12.66
N SER A 39 -3.73 -25.72 -12.35
CA SER A 39 -4.09 -25.35 -10.98
C SER A 39 -5.59 -25.05 -10.87
N LYS A 40 -6.18 -25.39 -9.73
CA LYS A 40 -7.59 -25.07 -9.43
C LYS A 40 -7.76 -23.68 -8.85
N PHE A 41 -6.80 -23.22 -8.05
CA PHE A 41 -6.89 -21.92 -7.39
C PHE A 41 -5.52 -21.24 -7.25
N PRO A 42 -5.34 -20.06 -7.88
CA PRO A 42 -6.17 -19.54 -8.96
C PRO A 42 -6.25 -20.54 -10.13
N MET A 43 -7.34 -20.47 -10.90
CA MET A 43 -7.50 -21.40 -12.02
C MET A 43 -6.47 -21.10 -13.11
N VAL A 44 -5.69 -22.12 -13.46
CA VAL A 44 -4.65 -22.04 -14.51
C VAL A 44 -4.86 -23.22 -15.46
N ILE A 45 -4.95 -22.93 -16.75
CA ILE A 45 -5.03 -23.93 -17.81
C ILE A 45 -3.83 -23.81 -18.75
N GLN A 46 -3.37 -24.93 -19.29
CA GLN A 46 -2.36 -25.00 -20.32
C GLN A 46 -3.00 -25.50 -21.62
N LEU A 47 -2.84 -24.75 -22.71
CA LEU A 47 -3.33 -25.13 -24.03
C LEU A 47 -2.44 -26.21 -24.64
N ASN A 48 -3.04 -27.08 -25.48
CA ASN A 48 -2.30 -28.10 -26.23
C ASN A 48 -1.79 -27.59 -27.59
N LYS A 49 -1.65 -26.26 -27.73
CA LYS A 49 -1.20 -25.63 -28.96
C LYS A 49 -0.31 -24.42 -28.64
N VAL A 50 0.58 -24.06 -29.58
CA VAL A 50 1.33 -22.81 -29.56
C VAL A 50 0.44 -21.67 -30.06
N VAL A 51 0.65 -20.46 -29.51
CA VAL A 51 -0.04 -19.23 -29.94
C VAL A 51 1.01 -18.24 -30.44
N ASP A 52 1.08 -18.05 -31.76
CA ASP A 52 2.14 -17.25 -32.42
C ASP A 52 2.06 -15.75 -32.09
N ASN A 53 0.86 -15.21 -31.94
CA ASN A 53 0.64 -13.77 -31.69
C ASN A 53 -0.21 -13.57 -30.43
N PRO A 54 0.38 -13.64 -29.22
CA PRO A 54 -0.35 -13.37 -28.01
C PRO A 54 -0.67 -11.87 -27.89
N ASN A 55 -1.86 -11.54 -27.37
CA ASN A 55 -2.19 -10.16 -27.03
C ASN A 55 -1.20 -9.62 -25.97
N LYS A 56 -0.78 -8.36 -26.12
CA LYS A 56 0.24 -7.71 -25.30
C LYS A 56 -0.33 -6.59 -24.42
N ASP A 57 -1.63 -6.61 -24.12
CA ASP A 57 -2.22 -5.66 -23.18
C ASP A 57 -1.50 -5.71 -21.83
N LYS A 58 -1.15 -4.54 -21.30
CA LYS A 58 -0.36 -4.44 -20.06
C LYS A 58 -1.16 -4.90 -18.84
N ILE A 59 -0.52 -5.69 -17.99
CA ILE A 59 -1.08 -6.21 -16.74
C ILE A 59 -0.35 -5.60 -15.55
N PHE A 60 -1.12 -4.99 -14.66
CA PHE A 60 -0.64 -4.31 -13.46
C PHE A 60 -0.98 -5.15 -12.23
N LEU A 61 -0.02 -5.30 -11.34
CA LEU A 61 -0.23 -5.86 -10.01
C LEU A 61 -0.26 -4.73 -8.99
N GLY A 62 -1.43 -4.47 -8.39
CA GLY A 62 -1.58 -3.57 -7.26
C GLY A 62 -1.40 -4.30 -5.94
N ILE A 63 -0.64 -3.71 -5.02
CA ILE A 63 -0.40 -4.24 -3.67
C ILE A 63 -0.68 -3.14 -2.66
N ASP A 64 -1.66 -3.37 -1.79
CA ASP A 64 -1.96 -2.56 -0.60
C ASP A 64 -1.32 -3.21 0.63
N ASP A 65 -0.22 -2.62 1.13
CA ASP A 65 0.64 -3.20 2.15
C ASP A 65 0.14 -2.91 3.58
N GLY A 66 -0.94 -3.55 3.97
CA GLY A 66 -1.47 -3.49 5.32
C GLY A 66 -0.65 -4.27 6.37
N SER A 67 -0.81 -3.93 7.64
CA SER A 67 -0.03 -4.53 8.75
C SER A 67 -0.40 -5.99 9.07
N SER A 68 -1.68 -6.36 8.92
CA SER A 68 -2.22 -7.71 9.19
C SER A 68 -2.84 -8.37 7.96
N HIS A 69 -3.29 -7.57 7.01
CA HIS A 69 -3.86 -8.01 5.74
C HIS A 69 -3.20 -7.20 4.63
N VAL A 70 -2.82 -7.86 3.57
CA VAL A 70 -2.26 -7.22 2.37
C VAL A 70 -3.20 -7.49 1.22
N GLY A 71 -3.78 -6.43 0.65
CA GLY A 71 -4.62 -6.52 -0.52
C GLY A 71 -3.76 -6.69 -1.78
N ILE A 72 -4.17 -7.58 -2.68
CA ILE A 72 -3.56 -7.74 -4.00
C ILE A 72 -4.62 -7.76 -5.09
N ALA A 73 -4.34 -7.12 -6.21
CA ALA A 73 -5.21 -7.12 -7.37
C ALA A 73 -4.41 -7.14 -8.67
N LEU A 74 -4.82 -7.97 -9.62
CA LEU A 74 -4.31 -7.96 -10.99
C LEU A 74 -5.32 -7.29 -11.90
N VAL A 75 -4.88 -6.28 -12.64
CA VAL A 75 -5.70 -5.49 -13.54
C VAL A 75 -5.05 -5.43 -14.91
N GLN A 76 -5.78 -5.83 -15.95
CA GLN A 76 -5.39 -5.67 -17.34
C GLN A 76 -5.93 -4.35 -17.87
N LYS A 77 -5.04 -3.53 -18.44
CA LYS A 77 -5.41 -2.26 -19.07
C LYS A 77 -5.79 -2.53 -20.52
N CYS A 78 -7.06 -2.44 -20.85
CA CYS A 78 -7.56 -2.55 -22.21
C CYS A 78 -8.00 -1.18 -22.75
N LEU A 79 -8.11 -1.04 -24.05
CA LEU A 79 -8.47 0.23 -24.72
C LEU A 79 -9.79 0.81 -24.24
N THR A 80 -10.82 -0.02 -24.07
CA THR A 80 -12.16 0.45 -23.71
C THR A 80 -12.45 0.42 -22.22
N ARG A 81 -11.98 -0.60 -21.50
CA ARG A 81 -12.27 -0.80 -20.07
C ARG A 81 -11.22 -1.68 -19.40
N ASN A 82 -10.77 -1.27 -18.21
CA ASN A 82 -9.88 -2.10 -17.40
C ASN A 82 -10.60 -3.38 -16.92
N LYS A 83 -9.91 -4.52 -17.02
CA LYS A 83 -10.41 -5.81 -16.55
C LYS A 83 -9.71 -6.19 -15.25
N VAL A 84 -10.47 -6.45 -14.21
CA VAL A 84 -9.95 -7.01 -12.95
C VAL A 84 -9.86 -8.53 -13.13
N LEU A 85 -8.62 -9.05 -13.19
CA LEU A 85 -8.35 -10.47 -13.46
C LEU A 85 -8.35 -11.31 -12.19
N PHE A 86 -7.83 -10.74 -11.09
CA PHE A 86 -7.70 -11.42 -9.82
C PHE A 86 -7.77 -10.42 -8.67
N LYS A 87 -8.37 -10.83 -7.55
CA LYS A 87 -8.35 -10.14 -6.28
C LYS A 87 -8.06 -11.13 -5.17
N GLY A 88 -7.22 -10.74 -4.23
CA GLY A 88 -6.88 -11.57 -3.09
C GLY A 88 -6.46 -10.76 -1.89
N VAL A 89 -6.50 -11.39 -0.73
CA VAL A 89 -5.99 -10.84 0.52
C VAL A 89 -5.00 -11.84 1.09
N ILE A 90 -3.79 -11.36 1.39
CA ILE A 90 -2.77 -12.14 2.08
C ILE A 90 -2.91 -11.85 3.58
N GLU A 91 -3.33 -12.82 4.34
CA GLU A 91 -3.35 -12.72 5.79
C GLU A 91 -1.94 -12.88 6.35
N GLN A 92 -1.49 -11.87 7.08
CA GLN A 92 -0.20 -11.89 7.74
C GLN A 92 -0.27 -12.66 9.05
N ARG A 93 0.83 -13.34 9.37
CA ARG A 93 0.96 -14.13 10.59
C ARG A 93 0.77 -13.29 11.85
N LYS A 94 -0.15 -13.70 12.74
CA LYS A 94 -0.51 -12.99 14.00
C LYS A 94 0.07 -13.64 15.26
N ASP A 95 0.57 -14.87 15.16
CA ASP A 95 1.01 -15.70 16.30
C ASP A 95 2.45 -15.41 16.77
N VAL A 96 3.14 -14.46 16.15
CA VAL A 96 4.56 -14.15 16.47
C VAL A 96 4.75 -13.78 17.93
N HIS A 97 3.85 -12.98 18.53
CA HIS A 97 3.91 -12.57 19.92
C HIS A 97 3.82 -13.79 20.86
N LYS A 98 2.82 -14.65 20.65
CA LYS A 98 2.62 -15.89 21.43
C LYS A 98 3.86 -16.80 21.39
N LEU A 99 4.42 -17.01 20.19
CA LEU A 99 5.63 -17.82 20.02
C LEU A 99 6.87 -17.19 20.67
N MET A 100 6.97 -15.87 20.68
CA MET A 100 8.06 -15.17 21.36
C MET A 100 7.96 -15.30 22.87
N GLU A 101 6.76 -15.26 23.45
CA GLU A 101 6.51 -15.51 24.87
C GLU A 101 6.86 -16.94 25.25
N GLN A 102 6.41 -17.93 24.48
CA GLN A 102 6.80 -19.32 24.68
C GLN A 102 8.31 -19.52 24.65
N ARG A 103 9.00 -18.96 23.66
CA ARG A 103 10.47 -19.01 23.59
C ARG A 103 11.14 -18.31 24.77
N LYS A 104 10.53 -17.23 25.30
CA LYS A 104 11.01 -16.55 26.52
C LYS A 104 10.86 -17.44 27.73
N ALA A 105 9.72 -18.13 27.87
CA ALA A 105 9.46 -19.08 28.95
C ALA A 105 10.45 -20.27 28.93
N TYR A 106 10.63 -20.91 27.75
CA TYR A 106 11.62 -21.99 27.59
C TYR A 106 13.06 -21.54 27.90
N ARG A 107 13.47 -20.35 27.46
CA ARG A 107 14.79 -19.80 27.80
C ARG A 107 14.92 -19.54 29.31
N ARG A 108 13.87 -19.06 29.96
CA ARG A 108 13.86 -18.87 31.44
C ARG A 108 14.01 -20.22 32.15
N TYR A 109 13.19 -21.22 31.78
CA TYR A 109 13.29 -22.58 32.31
C TYR A 109 14.69 -23.15 32.18
N HIS A 110 15.27 -23.17 30.98
CA HIS A 110 16.63 -23.67 30.75
C HIS A 110 17.71 -22.92 31.53
N ARG A 111 17.54 -21.62 31.81
CA ARG A 111 18.50 -20.87 32.64
C ARG A 111 18.45 -21.28 34.13
N HIS A 112 17.28 -21.59 34.62
CA HIS A 112 17.12 -22.06 36.03
C HIS A 112 17.72 -23.45 36.27
N HIS A 113 17.84 -24.27 35.22
CA HIS A 113 18.32 -25.65 35.33
C HIS A 113 19.75 -25.85 34.83
N LYS A 114 20.45 -24.76 34.47
CA LYS A 114 21.83 -24.83 33.97
C LYS A 114 22.76 -23.91 34.76
N TRP A 115 24.01 -24.39 34.90
CA TRP A 115 25.08 -23.60 35.49
C TRP A 115 25.24 -22.24 34.79
N PHE A 116 25.82 -21.26 35.52
CA PHE A 116 26.08 -19.90 35.06
C PHE A 116 26.69 -19.90 33.68
N ARG A 117 26.11 -19.14 32.80
CA ARG A 117 26.59 -18.93 31.43
C ARG A 117 26.98 -17.48 31.23
N PRO A 118 28.23 -17.19 30.84
CA PRO A 118 28.66 -15.82 30.62
C PRO A 118 27.76 -15.09 29.62
N GLN A 119 27.56 -13.80 29.82
CA GLN A 119 26.71 -13.00 28.94
C GLN A 119 27.36 -12.85 27.56
N ARG A 120 26.61 -13.16 26.51
CA ARG A 120 27.05 -13.00 25.13
C ARG A 120 26.62 -11.63 24.60
N PHE A 121 27.46 -10.64 24.73
CA PHE A 121 27.17 -9.28 24.25
C PHE A 121 27.28 -9.14 22.73
N ASN A 122 28.06 -9.96 22.06
CA ASN A 122 28.27 -9.90 20.60
C ASN A 122 26.98 -10.08 19.78
N ASN A 123 26.01 -10.82 20.29
CA ASN A 123 24.70 -10.97 19.61
C ASN A 123 23.88 -9.68 19.56
N ARG A 124 24.21 -8.67 20.36
CA ARG A 124 23.55 -7.37 20.39
C ARG A 124 24.12 -6.39 19.37
N ALA A 125 25.39 -6.55 18.98
CA ALA A 125 26.06 -5.69 18.00
C ALA A 125 25.34 -5.72 16.63
N SER A 126 24.83 -6.88 16.22
CA SER A 126 24.10 -7.04 14.96
C SER A 126 22.76 -6.28 14.92
N SER A 127 22.16 -5.96 16.07
CA SER A 127 20.88 -5.23 16.14
C SER A 127 21.04 -3.73 15.83
N LYS A 128 22.26 -3.19 15.90
CA LYS A 128 22.57 -1.79 15.63
C LYS A 128 23.07 -1.53 14.20
N ARG A 129 23.13 -2.56 13.35
CA ARG A 129 23.59 -2.38 11.96
C ARG A 129 22.62 -1.50 11.19
N LYS A 130 23.16 -0.47 10.50
CA LYS A 130 22.38 0.39 9.60
C LYS A 130 21.71 -0.47 8.52
N GLY A 131 20.41 -0.24 8.27
CA GLY A 131 19.65 -0.99 7.26
C GLY A 131 19.11 -2.35 7.70
N ARG A 132 19.29 -2.75 8.98
CA ARG A 132 18.72 -4.02 9.47
C ARG A 132 17.20 -3.94 9.59
N LEU A 133 16.52 -4.81 8.88
CA LEU A 133 15.09 -5.06 9.08
C LEU A 133 14.86 -6.01 10.26
N ALA A 134 13.86 -5.71 11.08
CA ALA A 134 13.41 -6.65 12.12
C ALA A 134 12.96 -7.97 11.49
N PRO A 135 13.26 -9.14 12.09
CA PRO A 135 12.91 -10.43 11.50
C PRO A 135 11.43 -10.60 11.17
N SER A 136 10.54 -10.03 11.98
CA SER A 136 9.09 -10.02 11.74
C SER A 136 8.70 -9.21 10.49
N ILE A 137 9.34 -8.06 10.28
CA ILE A 137 9.11 -7.24 9.07
C ILE A 137 9.65 -7.97 7.85
N LYS A 138 10.86 -8.54 7.94
CA LYS A 138 11.46 -9.33 6.86
C LYS A 138 10.54 -10.48 6.44
N GLN A 139 10.00 -11.23 7.42
CA GLN A 139 9.06 -12.33 7.17
C GLN A 139 7.79 -11.86 6.45
N LYS A 140 7.18 -10.75 6.90
CA LYS A 140 6.00 -10.18 6.25
C LYS A 140 6.26 -9.82 4.80
N LYS A 141 7.36 -9.13 4.51
CA LYS A 141 7.74 -8.77 3.14
C LYS A 141 8.06 -10.00 2.28
N GLN A 142 8.72 -11.00 2.84
CA GLN A 142 8.97 -12.27 2.14
C GLN A 142 7.67 -13.04 1.83
N ALA A 143 6.63 -12.95 2.67
CA ALA A 143 5.35 -13.57 2.38
C ALA A 143 4.69 -12.92 1.14
N ILE A 144 4.75 -11.59 1.02
CA ILE A 144 4.25 -10.87 -0.16
C ILE A 144 5.02 -11.29 -1.41
N LEU A 145 6.36 -11.27 -1.34
CA LEU A 145 7.21 -11.63 -2.48
C LEU A 145 6.93 -13.06 -2.98
N ARG A 146 6.75 -14.04 -2.08
CA ARG A 146 6.38 -15.42 -2.47
C ARG A 146 5.08 -15.49 -3.24
N VAL A 147 4.08 -14.67 -2.88
CA VAL A 147 2.80 -14.63 -3.62
C VAL A 147 2.98 -13.98 -4.98
N VAL A 148 3.77 -12.90 -5.06
CA VAL A 148 4.10 -12.24 -6.34
C VAL A 148 4.84 -13.21 -7.25
N ASP A 149 5.87 -13.92 -6.74
CA ASP A 149 6.63 -14.91 -7.49
C ASP A 149 5.73 -16.04 -8.01
N LYS A 150 4.81 -16.52 -7.16
CA LYS A 150 3.86 -17.56 -7.57
C LYS A 150 2.89 -17.09 -8.65
N LEU A 151 2.38 -15.87 -8.54
CA LEU A 151 1.51 -15.29 -9.58
C LEU A 151 2.29 -15.07 -10.87
N SER A 152 3.53 -14.60 -10.78
CA SER A 152 4.37 -14.34 -11.95
C SER A 152 4.73 -15.60 -12.73
N GLN A 153 4.62 -16.80 -12.14
CA GLN A 153 4.78 -18.07 -12.87
C GLN A 153 3.63 -18.32 -13.87
N TRP A 154 2.43 -17.84 -13.57
CA TRP A 154 1.21 -18.17 -14.32
C TRP A 154 0.68 -17.01 -15.17
N ILE A 155 1.03 -15.77 -14.84
CA ILE A 155 0.58 -14.60 -15.57
C ILE A 155 1.75 -13.64 -15.79
N ARG A 156 1.72 -12.92 -16.90
CA ARG A 156 2.67 -11.82 -17.15
C ARG A 156 2.30 -10.64 -16.26
N ILE A 157 3.27 -10.09 -15.55
CA ILE A 157 3.14 -8.88 -14.75
C ILE A 157 4.09 -7.85 -15.36
N ASP A 158 3.54 -6.82 -15.98
CA ASP A 158 4.34 -5.78 -16.66
C ASP A 158 4.77 -4.68 -15.68
N GLN A 159 3.95 -4.41 -14.64
CA GLN A 159 4.25 -3.38 -13.65
C GLN A 159 3.65 -3.74 -12.30
N ILE A 160 4.40 -3.44 -11.22
CA ILE A 160 3.93 -3.58 -9.84
C ILE A 160 3.69 -2.18 -9.27
N CYS A 161 2.47 -1.94 -8.78
CA CYS A 161 2.07 -0.70 -8.13
C CYS A 161 1.92 -0.96 -6.62
N LEU A 162 2.68 -0.23 -5.81
CA LEU A 162 2.59 -0.31 -4.35
C LEU A 162 1.81 0.90 -3.84
N GLU A 163 0.86 0.67 -2.96
CA GLU A 163 0.27 1.74 -2.18
C GLU A 163 1.22 2.11 -1.04
N ASP A 164 1.79 3.31 -1.12
CA ASP A 164 2.65 3.88 -0.07
C ASP A 164 1.87 4.96 0.68
N VAL A 165 1.03 4.54 1.63
CA VAL A 165 0.31 5.46 2.50
C VAL A 165 1.27 6.03 3.53
N LYS A 166 1.71 7.27 3.31
CA LYS A 166 2.58 8.03 4.24
C LYS A 166 1.80 8.79 5.31
N ILE A 167 0.48 8.60 5.37
CA ILE A 167 -0.41 9.33 6.27
C ILE A 167 -0.55 8.57 7.59
N ASP A 168 -0.27 9.24 8.70
CA ASP A 168 -0.59 8.75 10.03
C ASP A 168 -2.01 9.20 10.41
N ILE A 169 -2.98 8.31 10.17
CA ILE A 169 -4.40 8.58 10.43
C ILE A 169 -4.62 8.94 11.90
N ARG A 170 -3.92 8.30 12.85
CA ARG A 170 -4.07 8.58 14.26
C ARG A 170 -3.64 10.00 14.61
N ALA A 171 -2.50 10.43 14.11
CA ALA A 171 -2.03 11.79 14.31
C ALA A 171 -2.95 12.85 13.69
N LEU A 172 -3.62 12.50 12.57
CA LEU A 172 -4.63 13.36 11.96
C LEU A 172 -5.92 13.45 12.79
N VAL A 173 -6.37 12.34 13.35
CA VAL A 173 -7.59 12.28 14.17
C VAL A 173 -7.36 12.97 15.51
N ASP A 174 -6.24 12.67 16.17
CA ASP A 174 -5.93 13.20 17.51
C ASP A 174 -5.49 14.67 17.48
N GLY A 175 -5.09 15.20 16.31
CA GLY A 175 -4.70 16.61 16.12
C GLY A 175 -3.40 17.04 16.83
N TYR A 176 -2.71 16.12 17.48
CA TYR A 176 -1.45 16.38 18.19
C TYR A 176 -0.39 15.33 17.82
N LYS A 177 0.88 15.67 18.11
CA LYS A 177 2.03 14.81 17.89
C LYS A 177 2.26 13.89 19.11
N PRO A 178 1.91 12.60 19.04
CA PRO A 178 2.13 11.68 20.14
C PRO A 178 3.61 11.51 20.48
N TYR A 179 3.93 11.16 21.72
CA TYR A 179 5.29 10.82 22.14
C TYR A 179 5.77 9.51 21.51
N LYS A 180 7.11 9.33 21.39
CA LYS A 180 7.73 8.13 20.78
C LYS A 180 7.18 6.81 21.30
N TRP A 181 6.82 6.71 22.56
CA TRP A 181 6.25 5.50 23.16
C TRP A 181 4.77 5.31 22.84
N GLN A 182 4.05 6.36 22.44
CA GLN A 182 2.66 6.32 21.97
C GLN A 182 2.57 5.92 20.50
N TYR A 183 3.67 6.10 19.73
CA TYR A 183 3.80 5.59 18.39
C TYR A 183 4.50 4.24 18.41
N GLN A 184 3.88 3.26 17.80
CA GLN A 184 4.59 2.03 17.46
C GLN A 184 5.52 2.20 16.26
N LYS A 185 5.45 3.33 15.56
CA LYS A 185 6.17 3.66 14.33
C LYS A 185 6.61 5.13 14.33
N SER A 186 7.42 5.52 13.31
CA SER A 186 7.97 6.87 13.18
C SER A 186 6.92 7.98 13.19
N ASN A 187 7.24 9.04 13.90
CA ASN A 187 6.42 10.23 14.04
C ASN A 187 6.68 11.20 12.87
N LYS A 188 5.75 11.27 11.93
CA LYS A 188 5.82 12.12 10.73
C LYS A 188 4.59 13.02 10.61
N LEU A 189 4.09 13.56 11.73
CA LEU A 189 2.86 14.32 11.76
C LEU A 189 2.84 15.48 10.76
N ASP A 190 3.92 16.29 10.72
CA ASP A 190 3.97 17.46 9.84
C ASP A 190 3.96 17.07 8.35
N GLU A 191 4.67 15.99 7.98
CA GLU A 191 4.66 15.47 6.62
C GLU A 191 3.30 14.86 6.26
N ASN A 192 2.69 14.15 7.20
CA ASN A 192 1.36 13.56 7.02
C ASN A 192 0.28 14.63 6.84
N LEU A 193 0.30 15.69 7.65
CA LEU A 193 -0.62 16.82 7.52
C LEU A 193 -0.47 17.53 6.18
N ARG A 194 0.77 17.72 5.71
CA ARG A 194 1.04 18.29 4.40
C ARG A 194 0.43 17.45 3.29
N ILE A 195 0.69 16.15 3.28
CA ILE A 195 0.16 15.23 2.27
C ILE A 195 -1.36 15.18 2.33
N ALA A 196 -1.94 15.06 3.52
CA ALA A 196 -3.39 15.02 3.70
C ALA A 196 -4.08 16.31 3.22
N THR A 197 -3.46 17.48 3.46
CA THR A 197 -3.97 18.76 2.98
C THR A 197 -3.97 18.81 1.44
N ILE A 198 -2.86 18.39 0.80
CA ILE A 198 -2.74 18.35 -0.66
C ILE A 198 -3.76 17.37 -1.27
N LEU A 199 -3.95 16.20 -0.68
CA LEU A 199 -4.93 15.20 -1.16
C LEU A 199 -6.36 15.70 -1.01
N ARG A 200 -6.69 16.36 0.09
CA ARG A 200 -8.01 16.96 0.32
C ARG A 200 -8.31 18.05 -0.73
N ASP A 201 -7.36 18.92 -0.99
CA ASP A 201 -7.57 20.09 -1.84
C ASP A 201 -7.46 19.74 -3.33
N GLY A 202 -6.52 18.88 -3.72
CA GLY A 202 -6.33 18.40 -5.10
C GLY A 202 -5.80 19.45 -6.08
N CYS A 203 -5.83 20.73 -5.73
CA CYS A 203 -5.40 21.86 -6.55
C CYS A 203 -4.96 23.04 -5.67
N CYS A 204 -4.36 24.06 -6.29
CA CYS A 204 -4.17 25.34 -5.60
C CYS A 204 -5.53 25.98 -5.31
N MET A 205 -5.88 26.17 -4.05
CA MET A 205 -7.18 26.67 -3.64
C MET A 205 -7.43 28.13 -4.08
N GLU A 206 -6.38 28.89 -4.36
CA GLU A 206 -6.50 30.29 -4.80
C GLU A 206 -6.69 30.41 -6.33
N CYS A 207 -5.90 29.72 -7.16
CA CYS A 207 -5.90 29.86 -8.60
C CYS A 207 -6.35 28.62 -9.38
N GLY A 208 -6.69 27.52 -8.70
CA GLY A 208 -7.20 26.29 -9.31
C GLY A 208 -6.16 25.43 -10.06
N LYS A 209 -4.89 25.83 -10.15
CA LYS A 209 -3.86 25.03 -10.86
C LYS A 209 -3.67 23.67 -10.19
N THR A 210 -3.65 22.60 -11.01
CA THR A 210 -3.47 21.21 -10.57
C THR A 210 -2.08 20.66 -10.85
N ASN A 211 -1.42 21.12 -11.92
CA ASN A 211 -0.12 20.60 -12.34
C ASN A 211 1.02 21.55 -11.92
N THR A 212 1.26 21.63 -10.58
CA THR A 212 2.32 22.48 -10.02
C THR A 212 2.81 21.86 -8.71
N LYS A 213 4.00 22.30 -8.26
CA LYS A 213 4.47 21.99 -6.93
C LYS A 213 3.56 22.69 -5.90
N PHE A 214 3.03 21.91 -4.95
CA PHE A 214 2.15 22.43 -3.92
C PHE A 214 2.91 22.74 -2.61
N GLU A 215 2.53 23.85 -1.98
CA GLU A 215 2.95 24.26 -0.66
C GLU A 215 1.73 24.33 0.26
N VAL A 216 1.90 23.94 1.52
CA VAL A 216 0.82 23.98 2.50
C VAL A 216 1.04 25.17 3.42
N HIS A 217 0.06 26.04 3.46
CA HIS A 217 0.05 27.29 4.21
C HIS A 217 -0.85 27.18 5.44
N HIS A 218 -0.41 27.74 6.58
CA HIS A 218 -1.25 27.88 7.77
C HIS A 218 -2.13 29.12 7.62
N ILE A 219 -3.44 28.95 7.61
CA ILE A 219 -4.40 30.04 7.48
C ILE A 219 -4.22 31.02 8.62
N THR A 220 -4.27 30.55 9.86
CA THR A 220 -3.79 31.29 11.01
C THR A 220 -2.33 30.90 11.27
N PRO A 221 -1.36 31.83 11.15
CA PRO A 221 0.04 31.52 11.37
C PRO A 221 0.33 30.97 12.76
N ARG A 222 1.31 30.10 12.89
CA ARG A 222 1.74 29.54 14.19
C ARG A 222 2.12 30.62 15.20
N LYS A 223 2.75 31.72 14.76
CA LYS A 223 3.07 32.87 15.61
C LYS A 223 1.85 33.54 16.26
N ASN A 224 0.66 33.36 15.62
CA ASN A 224 -0.61 33.91 16.09
C ASN A 224 -1.49 32.83 16.74
N GLY A 225 -0.91 31.73 17.23
CA GLY A 225 -1.63 30.65 17.88
C GLY A 225 -2.32 29.66 16.94
N GLY A 226 -1.98 29.69 15.64
CA GLY A 226 -2.55 28.76 14.66
C GLY A 226 -2.20 27.29 14.95
N SER A 227 -3.22 26.43 14.94
CA SER A 227 -3.08 25.00 15.21
C SER A 227 -2.54 24.22 14.01
N ASN A 228 -1.89 23.07 14.29
CA ASN A 228 -1.48 22.09 13.27
C ASN A 228 -2.62 21.11 12.98
N THR A 229 -3.74 21.61 12.50
CA THR A 229 -4.90 20.79 12.12
C THR A 229 -5.25 20.98 10.66
N LEU A 230 -5.89 20.00 10.05
CA LEU A 230 -6.32 20.09 8.64
C LEU A 230 -7.23 21.30 8.38
N SER A 231 -8.04 21.70 9.36
CA SER A 231 -8.91 22.87 9.26
C SER A 231 -8.16 24.20 9.17
N ASN A 232 -6.93 24.27 9.67
CA ASN A 232 -6.07 25.44 9.61
C ASN A 232 -5.03 25.41 8.49
N LEU A 233 -5.09 24.41 7.59
CA LEU A 233 -4.11 24.21 6.51
C LEU A 233 -4.80 24.32 5.15
N ILE A 234 -4.14 24.97 4.19
CA ILE A 234 -4.63 25.15 2.81
C ILE A 234 -3.50 24.92 1.81
N THR A 235 -3.84 24.34 0.65
CA THR A 235 -2.89 24.06 -0.43
C THR A 235 -2.80 25.23 -1.40
N LEU A 236 -1.60 25.74 -1.63
CA LEU A 236 -1.32 26.83 -2.55
C LEU A 236 -0.18 26.45 -3.50
N CYS A 237 -0.14 27.05 -4.69
CA CYS A 237 1.06 27.03 -5.52
C CYS A 237 2.09 28.05 -5.01
N PRO A 238 3.39 27.93 -5.34
CA PRO A 238 4.42 28.84 -4.85
C PRO A 238 4.12 30.32 -5.10
N HIS A 239 3.57 30.64 -6.26
CA HIS A 239 3.21 32.01 -6.63
C HIS A 239 2.06 32.57 -5.74
N CYS A 240 1.01 31.79 -5.50
CA CYS A 240 -0.09 32.21 -4.62
C CYS A 240 0.37 32.25 -3.15
N HIS A 241 1.25 31.30 -2.75
CA HIS A 241 1.81 31.29 -1.41
C HIS A 241 2.64 32.52 -1.10
N GLN A 242 3.48 32.97 -2.04
CA GLN A 242 4.23 34.24 -1.88
C GLN A 242 3.32 35.45 -1.67
N LYS A 243 2.16 35.50 -2.31
CA LYS A 243 1.17 36.59 -2.15
C LYS A 243 0.51 36.64 -0.77
N THR A 244 0.60 35.59 0.02
CA THR A 244 0.02 35.55 1.37
C THR A 244 0.89 36.25 2.42
N PHE A 245 2.19 36.43 2.18
CA PHE A 245 3.10 37.06 3.12
C PHE A 245 2.67 38.48 3.46
N GLY A 246 2.52 38.73 4.76
CA GLY A 246 2.07 40.05 5.30
C GLY A 246 0.55 40.29 5.17
N ARG A 247 -0.20 39.38 4.59
CA ARG A 247 -1.66 39.46 4.42
C ARG A 247 -2.41 38.29 5.04
N GLU A 248 -1.74 37.47 5.84
CA GLU A 248 -2.26 36.20 6.35
C GLU A 248 -3.58 36.38 7.08
N LEU A 249 -3.69 37.42 7.93
CA LEU A 249 -4.91 37.66 8.70
C LEU A 249 -6.07 38.16 7.84
N SER A 250 -5.81 39.01 6.84
CA SER A 250 -6.87 39.52 5.93
C SER A 250 -7.43 38.45 5.00
N LEU A 251 -6.64 37.40 4.71
CA LEU A 251 -7.05 36.28 3.86
C LEU A 251 -7.68 35.12 4.66
N ALA A 252 -7.56 35.11 5.98
CA ALA A 252 -7.94 33.99 6.83
C ALA A 252 -9.40 33.61 6.69
N GLU A 253 -10.34 34.56 6.79
CA GLU A 253 -11.80 34.29 6.68
C GLU A 253 -12.15 33.68 5.33
N ARG A 254 -11.59 34.20 4.24
CA ARG A 254 -11.77 33.68 2.89
C ARG A 254 -11.29 32.25 2.77
N TYR A 255 -10.11 31.94 3.28
CA TYR A 255 -9.54 30.59 3.23
C TYR A 255 -10.31 29.61 4.10
N TYR A 256 -10.77 29.99 5.27
CA TYR A 256 -11.65 29.17 6.10
C TYR A 256 -12.95 28.84 5.41
N SER A 257 -13.58 29.80 4.72
CA SER A 257 -14.82 29.55 3.95
C SER A 257 -14.60 28.59 2.78
N MET A 258 -13.47 28.70 2.07
CA MET A 258 -13.09 27.78 0.99
C MET A 258 -12.92 26.34 1.49
N ILE A 259 -12.24 26.16 2.63
CA ILE A 259 -12.04 24.82 3.21
C ILE A 259 -13.39 24.26 3.70
N LYS A 260 -14.20 25.04 4.37
CA LYS A 260 -15.54 24.62 4.82
C LYS A 260 -16.40 24.16 3.66
N ALA A 261 -16.41 24.89 2.55
CA ALA A 261 -17.11 24.52 1.32
C ALA A 261 -16.57 23.24 0.67
N LYS A 262 -15.26 22.96 0.80
CA LYS A 262 -14.64 21.74 0.29
C LYS A 262 -15.00 20.51 1.12
N ILE A 263 -14.94 20.63 2.45
CA ILE A 263 -15.28 19.55 3.39
C ILE A 263 -16.75 19.17 3.31
N SER A 264 -17.66 20.14 3.11
CA SER A 264 -19.10 19.86 2.99
C SER A 264 -19.50 19.16 1.68
N LYS A 265 -18.60 19.07 0.70
CA LYS A 265 -18.81 18.37 -0.59
C LYS A 265 -18.15 17.01 -0.65
N SER A 266 -17.36 16.61 0.36
CA SER A 266 -16.72 15.28 0.50
C SER A 266 -17.59 14.35 1.31
#